data_2123d1fe121795d3a26d74dafcdbbe9e
#
_entry.id   2123d1fe121795d3a26d74dafcdbbe9e
#
_cell.length_a   1.000
_cell.length_b   1.000
_cell.length_c   1.000
_cell.angle_alpha   90.00
_cell.angle_beta   90.00
_cell.angle_gamma   90.00
#
_symmetry.space_group_name_H-M   'P 1'
#
loop_
_entity.id
_entity.type
_entity.pdbx_description
1 polymer ?
#
loop_
_entity_poly.entity_id
_entity_poly.type
_entity_poly.pdbx_seq_one_letter_code
_entity_poly.pdbx_strand_id
1 'polypeptide(L)'
;MGSVLVTYKVFPEDIVPSFDDLKAKIEAVLPEFAAIEGYGEEPVAFGLVALLVQIKYPEDKSGLVDEFEEKLAKIPGVSQAQTFQIRRTSRD
;
A
#
# COMPACT_ATOMS: atom_id res chain seq x y z
N MET A 1 -2.43 -14.17 18.57
CA MET A 1 -1.32 -13.35 18.13
C MET A 1 -1.81 -12.13 17.39
N GLY A 2 -1.08 -11.05 17.51
CA GLY A 2 -1.53 -9.81 16.92
C GLY A 2 -1.08 -9.60 15.49
N SER A 3 -1.68 -8.64 14.85
CA SER A 3 -1.32 -8.25 13.51
C SER A 3 -1.18 -6.74 13.47
N VAL A 4 -0.52 -6.25 12.43
CA VAL A 4 -0.38 -4.82 12.19
C VAL A 4 -1.05 -4.52 10.86
N LEU A 5 -1.94 -3.53 10.88
CA LEU A 5 -2.60 -3.08 9.66
C LEU A 5 -1.98 -1.77 9.24
N VAL A 6 -1.40 -1.75 8.05
CA VAL A 6 -0.69 -0.59 7.55
C VAL A 6 -1.41 -0.07 6.31
N THR A 7 -1.68 1.23 6.30
CA THR A 7 -2.25 1.88 5.14
C THR A 7 -1.16 2.66 4.44
N TYR A 8 -0.93 2.34 3.18
CA TYR A 8 0.03 3.06 2.34
C TYR A 8 -0.72 3.98 1.40
N LYS A 9 -0.12 5.11 1.12
CA LYS A 9 -0.66 6.04 0.13
C LYS A 9 0.28 6.03 -1.06
N VAL A 10 -0.24 5.63 -2.21
CA VAL A 10 0.53 5.49 -3.43
C VAL A 10 0.10 6.56 -4.41
N PHE A 11 1.06 7.39 -4.83
CA PHE A 11 0.79 8.49 -5.76
C PHE A 11 1.19 8.07 -7.17
N PRO A 12 0.25 8.05 -8.12
CA PRO A 12 0.61 7.75 -9.50
C PRO A 12 1.35 8.93 -10.13
N GLU A 13 2.12 8.65 -11.18
CA GLU A 13 2.85 9.69 -11.89
C GLU A 13 1.93 10.58 -12.71
N ASP A 14 0.76 10.08 -13.06
CA ASP A 14 -0.17 10.78 -13.93
C ASP A 14 -1.58 10.36 -13.59
N ILE A 15 -2.54 11.07 -14.18
CA ILE A 15 -3.95 10.72 -14.03
C ILE A 15 -4.19 9.42 -14.78
N VAL A 16 -4.78 8.44 -14.09
CA VAL A 16 -5.06 7.14 -14.69
C VAL A 16 -6.57 6.89 -14.70
N PRO A 17 -7.09 6.20 -15.72
CA PRO A 17 -8.53 5.91 -15.78
C PRO A 17 -8.96 4.91 -14.72
N SER A 18 -8.07 4.05 -14.29
CA SER A 18 -8.38 3.10 -13.22
C SER A 18 -7.08 2.65 -12.57
N PHE A 19 -7.21 2.04 -11.39
CA PHE A 19 -6.06 1.53 -10.67
C PHE A 19 -5.86 0.03 -10.84
N ASP A 20 -6.59 -0.59 -11.75
CA ASP A 20 -6.51 -2.05 -11.93
C ASP A 20 -5.09 -2.52 -12.22
N ASP A 21 -4.40 -1.82 -13.12
CA ASP A 21 -3.04 -2.17 -13.48
C ASP A 21 -2.10 -1.97 -12.29
N LEU A 22 -2.26 -0.87 -11.58
CA LEU A 22 -1.42 -0.58 -10.42
C LEU A 22 -1.66 -1.58 -9.29
N LYS A 23 -2.92 -1.95 -9.08
CA LYS A 23 -3.24 -2.96 -8.06
C LYS A 23 -2.58 -4.29 -8.38
N ALA A 24 -2.58 -4.68 -9.66
CA ALA A 24 -1.94 -5.92 -10.06
C ALA A 24 -0.43 -5.88 -9.80
N LYS A 25 0.19 -4.74 -10.06
CA LYS A 25 1.63 -4.58 -9.80
C LYS A 25 1.94 -4.62 -8.31
N ILE A 26 1.07 -4.04 -7.50
CA ILE A 26 1.24 -4.06 -6.05
C ILE A 26 1.15 -5.50 -5.54
N GLU A 27 0.17 -6.24 -6.03
CA GLU A 27 0.00 -7.63 -5.62
C GLU A 27 1.20 -8.47 -6.02
N ALA A 28 1.83 -8.14 -7.14
CA ALA A 28 2.98 -8.89 -7.62
C ALA A 28 4.21 -8.74 -6.73
N VAL A 29 4.30 -7.63 -5.97
CA VAL A 29 5.45 -7.41 -5.09
C VAL A 29 5.10 -7.62 -3.63
N LEU A 30 3.91 -8.12 -3.35
CA LEU A 30 3.46 -8.33 -1.98
C LEU A 30 4.31 -9.41 -1.30
N PRO A 31 4.80 -9.14 -0.07
CA PRO A 31 5.60 -10.14 0.65
C PRO A 31 4.78 -11.37 0.99
N GLU A 32 5.48 -12.48 1.20
CA GLU A 32 4.86 -13.76 1.45
C GLU A 32 3.96 -13.76 2.70
N PHE A 33 4.35 -13.00 3.69
CA PHE A 33 3.63 -12.99 4.97
C PHE A 33 2.59 -11.89 5.08
N ALA A 34 2.41 -11.11 4.02
CA ALA A 34 1.49 -9.99 4.04
C ALA A 34 0.22 -10.32 3.27
N ALA A 35 -0.86 -9.65 3.63
CA ALA A 35 -2.14 -9.83 2.93
C ALA A 35 -2.76 -8.46 2.70
N ILE A 36 -3.36 -8.29 1.53
CA ILE A 36 -4.06 -7.06 1.21
C ILE A 36 -5.45 -7.14 1.82
N GLU A 37 -5.78 -6.17 2.67
CA GLU A 37 -7.08 -6.14 3.31
C GLU A 37 -8.09 -5.30 2.54
N GLY A 38 -7.60 -4.33 1.77
CA GLY A 38 -8.51 -3.50 1.01
C GLY A 38 -7.80 -2.38 0.31
N TYR A 39 -8.56 -1.67 -0.51
CA TYR A 39 -8.09 -0.51 -1.26
C TYR A 39 -9.04 0.64 -1.05
N GLY A 40 -8.51 1.84 -1.21
CA GLY A 40 -9.31 3.04 -1.18
C GLY A 40 -8.72 4.06 -2.14
N GLU A 41 -9.40 5.16 -2.33
CA GLU A 41 -8.92 6.23 -3.19
C GLU A 41 -9.10 7.55 -2.47
N GLU A 42 -8.13 8.44 -2.66
CA GLU A 42 -8.19 9.75 -2.04
C GLU A 42 -7.81 10.82 -3.06
N PRO A 43 -8.72 11.75 -3.37
CA PRO A 43 -8.39 12.84 -4.28
C PRO A 43 -7.28 13.70 -3.67
N VAL A 44 -6.30 14.05 -4.48
CA VAL A 44 -5.18 14.85 -4.02
C VAL A 44 -5.31 16.28 -4.52
N ALA A 45 -4.93 16.50 -5.77
CA ALA A 45 -4.97 17.84 -6.37
C ALA A 45 -4.92 17.71 -7.88
N PHE A 46 -5.48 18.68 -8.56
CA PHE A 46 -5.40 18.78 -10.02
C PHE A 46 -5.89 17.51 -10.74
N GLY A 47 -6.89 16.87 -10.20
CA GLY A 47 -7.45 15.66 -10.80
C GLY A 47 -6.69 14.38 -10.48
N LEU A 48 -5.59 14.47 -9.75
CA LEU A 48 -4.84 13.29 -9.34
C LEU A 48 -5.52 12.64 -8.14
N VAL A 49 -5.50 11.31 -8.13
CA VAL A 49 -6.07 10.53 -7.05
C VAL A 49 -5.01 9.58 -6.54
N ALA A 50 -4.83 9.54 -5.23
CA ALA A 50 -3.90 8.61 -4.61
C ALA A 50 -4.61 7.31 -4.30
N LEU A 51 -3.91 6.19 -4.47
CA LEU A 51 -4.45 4.89 -4.13
C LEU A 51 -4.05 4.54 -2.70
N LEU A 52 -5.03 4.19 -1.89
CA LEU A 52 -4.77 3.73 -0.54
C LEU A 52 -4.77 2.21 -0.55
N VAL A 53 -3.76 1.61 0.07
CA VAL A 53 -3.64 0.15 0.13
C VAL A 53 -3.49 -0.24 1.59
N GLN A 54 -4.35 -1.11 2.05
CA GLN A 54 -4.29 -1.62 3.43
C GLN A 54 -3.68 -3.00 3.42
N ILE A 55 -2.58 -3.15 4.13
CA ILE A 55 -1.82 -4.40 4.17
C ILE A 55 -1.77 -4.89 5.62
N LYS A 56 -2.04 -6.17 5.79
CA LYS A 56 -1.98 -6.80 7.10
C LYS A 56 -0.68 -7.59 7.20
N TYR A 57 0.08 -7.34 8.25
CA TYR A 57 1.34 -8.04 8.51
C TYR A 57 1.29 -8.75 9.84
N PRO A 58 2.01 -9.89 9.99
CA PRO A 58 2.21 -10.47 11.30
C PRO A 58 3.00 -9.50 12.17
N GLU A 59 2.68 -9.46 13.44
CA GLU A 59 3.28 -8.51 14.36
C GLU A 59 4.80 -8.67 14.48
N ASP A 60 5.29 -9.90 14.32
CA ASP A 60 6.71 -10.18 14.45
C ASP A 60 7.50 -9.94 13.15
N LYS A 61 6.87 -9.36 12.14
CA LYS A 61 7.52 -9.09 10.86
C LYS A 61 7.53 -7.59 10.57
N SER A 62 7.83 -6.80 11.57
CA SER A 62 7.72 -5.34 11.45
C SER A 62 8.64 -4.74 10.38
N GLY A 63 9.77 -5.38 10.08
CA GLY A 63 10.67 -4.87 9.07
C GLY A 63 10.10 -4.87 7.66
N LEU A 64 9.03 -5.64 7.44
CA LEU A 64 8.41 -5.70 6.12
C LEU A 64 7.71 -4.40 5.74
N VAL A 65 7.32 -3.62 6.72
CA VAL A 65 6.60 -2.36 6.46
C VAL A 65 7.45 -1.41 5.63
N ASP A 66 8.69 -1.18 6.07
CA ASP A 66 9.60 -0.29 5.35
C ASP A 66 10.04 -0.88 4.02
N GLU A 67 10.30 -2.19 3.99
CA GLU A 67 10.67 -2.85 2.74
C GLU A 67 9.59 -2.70 1.68
N PHE A 68 8.36 -2.89 2.08
CA PHE A 68 7.26 -2.83 1.13
C PHE A 68 7.04 -1.40 0.64
N GLU A 69 7.26 -0.42 1.51
CA GLU A 69 7.15 0.98 1.10
C GLU A 69 8.15 1.28 -0.01
N GLU A 70 9.37 0.78 0.12
CA GLU A 70 10.39 0.97 -0.91
C GLU A 70 10.00 0.28 -2.22
N LYS A 71 9.44 -0.91 -2.12
CA LYS A 71 9.01 -1.64 -3.31
C LYS A 71 7.89 -0.90 -4.03
N LEU A 72 6.95 -0.35 -3.27
CA LEU A 72 5.87 0.43 -3.85
C LEU A 72 6.41 1.63 -4.61
N ALA A 73 7.40 2.31 -4.04
CA ALA A 73 7.96 3.51 -4.65
C ALA A 73 8.70 3.20 -5.96
N LYS A 74 9.11 1.95 -6.14
CA LYS A 74 9.85 1.54 -7.33
C LYS A 74 8.97 0.97 -8.43
N ILE A 75 7.68 0.83 -8.19
CA ILE A 75 6.77 0.31 -9.20
C ILE A 75 6.67 1.31 -10.35
N PRO A 76 6.79 0.87 -11.61
CA PRO A 76 6.62 1.77 -12.75
C PRO A 76 5.25 2.42 -12.72
N GLY A 77 5.22 3.74 -12.89
CA GLY A 77 3.98 4.51 -12.83
C GLY A 77 3.68 5.10 -11.48
N VAL A 78 4.51 4.84 -10.47
CA VAL A 78 4.35 5.40 -9.14
C VAL A 78 5.31 6.56 -8.96
N SER A 79 4.78 7.73 -8.61
CA SER A 79 5.58 8.91 -8.34
C SER A 79 6.25 8.81 -6.97
N GLN A 80 5.46 8.43 -5.98
CA GLN A 80 5.99 8.20 -4.63
C GLN A 80 4.99 7.37 -3.85
N ALA A 81 5.47 6.75 -2.79
CA ALA A 81 4.64 5.97 -1.89
C ALA A 81 5.07 6.28 -0.48
N GLN A 82 4.12 6.31 0.44
CA GLN A 82 4.44 6.59 1.83
C GLN A 82 3.50 5.82 2.73
N THR A 83 3.96 5.57 3.95
CA THR A 83 3.15 4.95 4.98
C THR A 83 2.23 6.03 5.53
N PHE A 84 0.94 5.82 5.40
CA PHE A 84 -0.05 6.80 5.82
C PHE A 84 -0.48 6.58 7.27
N GLN A 85 -0.70 5.32 7.63
CA GLN A 85 -1.20 5.00 8.96
C GLN A 85 -0.81 3.58 9.33
N ILE A 86 -0.44 3.38 10.59
CA ILE A 86 -0.13 2.05 11.12
C ILE A 86 -1.04 1.81 12.31
N ARG A 87 -1.76 0.70 12.30
CA ARG A 87 -2.64 0.34 13.40
C ARG A 87 -2.32 -1.07 13.85
N ARG A 88 -2.31 -1.25 15.14
CA ARG A 88 -2.07 -2.56 15.71
C ARG A 88 -3.42 -3.20 16.02
N THR A 89 -3.58 -4.44 15.62
CA THR A 89 -4.80 -5.18 15.94
C THR A 89 -4.43 -6.29 16.91
N SER A 90 -5.22 -6.44 17.95
CA SER A 90 -4.98 -7.47 18.97
C SER A 90 -5.78 -8.73 18.67
N ARG A 91 -6.53 -8.72 17.60
CA ARG A 91 -7.38 -9.82 17.23
C ARG A 91 -7.31 -10.06 15.73
N ASP A 92 -7.23 -11.26 15.32
CA ASP A 92 -7.15 -11.59 13.89
C ASP A 92 -8.47 -12.06 13.35
#